data_dc020982a82fd7f4e65ccb61bfe911fe
#
_entry.id   dc020982a82fd7f4e65ccb61bfe911fe
#
_cell.length_a   1.000
_cell.length_b   1.000
_cell.length_c   1.000
_cell.angle_alpha   90.00
_cell.angle_beta   90.00
_cell.angle_gamma   90.00
#
_symmetry.space_group_name_H-M   'P 1'
#
loop_
_entity.id
_entity.type
_entity.pdbx_description
1 polymer ?
#
loop_
_entity_poly.entity_id
_entity_poly.type
_entity_poly.pdbx_seq_one_letter_code
_entity_poly.pdbx_strand_id
1 'polypeptide(L)'
;CSKQENHPRHSRNAQVRSFMIHHKINVFSLGRPLLLDHSACMSATVVPALRRLIHEVGPVDHIGIEERVAKYTTRSIKKNAKQFALRLAVTMVDLTTLEGKDTPGKVASLCQKALHPYDEAQVPSTAAVCVYPAMVRHAHRILQGSSVKIASVATAFPSGQAPLKTRLAEVRSAVADGADEIDMVINRG
;
A
#
# COMPACT_ATOMS: atom_id res chain seq x y z
N CYS A 1 18.37 -16.71 -54.60
CA CYS A 1 17.41 -17.46 -53.80
C CYS A 1 17.47 -16.99 -52.33
N SER A 2 16.77 -15.93 -52.02
CA SER A 2 16.74 -15.32 -50.70
C SER A 2 15.49 -15.79 -49.94
N LYS A 3 15.68 -16.48 -48.83
CA LYS A 3 14.61 -16.85 -47.89
C LYS A 3 14.42 -15.66 -46.95
N GLN A 4 13.23 -15.06 -46.98
CA GLN A 4 12.74 -14.14 -45.95
C GLN A 4 12.25 -14.97 -44.77
N GLU A 5 12.86 -14.80 -43.61
CA GLU A 5 12.37 -15.32 -42.36
C GLU A 5 11.35 -14.31 -41.75
N ASN A 6 10.09 -14.77 -41.65
CA ASN A 6 9.02 -14.06 -40.96
C ASN A 6 9.21 -14.20 -39.47
N HIS A 7 9.49 -13.10 -38.78
CA HIS A 7 9.42 -13.01 -37.30
C HIS A 7 8.00 -12.76 -36.89
N PRO A 8 7.41 -13.55 -35.93
CA PRO A 8 6.13 -13.27 -35.40
C PRO A 8 6.20 -12.09 -34.41
N ARG A 9 5.38 -11.07 -34.67
CA ARG A 9 5.16 -9.96 -33.74
C ARG A 9 4.50 -10.50 -32.46
N HIS A 10 5.24 -10.48 -31.36
CA HIS A 10 4.67 -10.66 -30.03
C HIS A 10 3.70 -9.51 -29.72
N SER A 11 2.42 -9.82 -29.69
CA SER A 11 1.39 -8.95 -29.12
C SER A 11 1.67 -8.80 -27.62
N ARG A 12 2.09 -7.62 -27.20
CA ARG A 12 2.18 -7.27 -25.78
C ARG A 12 0.76 -7.12 -25.26
N ASN A 13 0.24 -8.17 -24.63
CA ASN A 13 -0.92 -8.06 -23.75
C ASN A 13 -0.61 -7.05 -22.67
N ALA A 14 -1.21 -5.87 -22.75
CA ALA A 14 -1.23 -4.91 -21.67
C ALA A 14 -2.08 -5.50 -20.54
N GLN A 15 -1.41 -6.12 -19.58
CA GLN A 15 -2.03 -6.56 -18.32
C GLN A 15 -2.44 -5.28 -17.57
N VAL A 16 -3.75 -4.99 -17.57
CA VAL A 16 -4.33 -3.96 -16.74
C VAL A 16 -4.08 -4.36 -15.29
N ARG A 17 -3.07 -3.75 -14.67
CA ARG A 17 -2.83 -3.90 -13.24
C ARG A 17 -4.00 -3.19 -12.53
N SER A 18 -4.83 -3.99 -11.87
CA SER A 18 -5.86 -3.48 -10.96
C SER A 18 -5.18 -2.63 -9.90
N PHE A 19 -5.40 -1.33 -9.93
CA PHE A 19 -4.95 -0.41 -8.88
C PHE A 19 -5.84 -0.66 -7.67
N MET A 20 -5.35 -1.44 -6.71
CA MET A 20 -6.00 -1.56 -5.41
C MET A 20 -5.79 -0.25 -4.64
N ILE A 21 -6.89 0.44 -4.33
CA ILE A 21 -6.85 1.60 -3.44
C ILE A 21 -6.67 1.07 -2.03
N HIS A 22 -5.45 1.16 -1.52
CA HIS A 22 -5.13 0.84 -0.14
C HIS A 22 -5.37 2.09 0.71
N HIS A 23 -6.23 1.99 1.71
CA HIS A 23 -6.38 3.04 2.71
C HIS A 23 -5.42 2.72 3.86
N LYS A 24 -4.40 3.56 4.02
CA LYS A 24 -3.46 3.48 5.15
C LYS A 24 -4.04 4.18 6.37
N ILE A 25 -4.06 3.48 7.50
CA ILE A 25 -4.39 4.06 8.79
C ILE A 25 -3.11 4.10 9.62
N ASN A 26 -2.64 5.30 9.92
CA ASN A 26 -1.48 5.49 10.78
C ASN A 26 -1.89 5.25 12.24
N VAL A 27 -1.26 4.28 12.88
CA VAL A 27 -1.61 3.83 14.25
C VAL A 27 -1.07 4.78 15.34
N PHE A 28 -0.13 5.65 15.00
CA PHE A 28 0.56 6.50 15.99
C PHE A 28 -0.28 7.63 16.59
N SER A 29 -1.48 7.91 16.06
CA SER A 29 -2.34 9.00 16.56
C SER A 29 -3.27 8.61 17.72
N LEU A 30 -3.29 7.36 18.16
CA LEU A 30 -4.20 6.87 19.18
C LEU A 30 -3.46 6.47 20.47
N GLY A 31 -2.98 7.47 21.19
CA GLY A 31 -2.42 7.29 22.53
C GLY A 31 -3.47 6.99 23.60
N ARG A 32 -4.13 5.84 23.53
CA ARG A 32 -4.85 5.11 24.60
C ARG A 32 -5.51 3.86 24.01
N PRO A 33 -5.53 2.71 24.68
CA PRO A 33 -6.32 1.57 24.25
C PRO A 33 -7.80 1.93 24.37
N LEU A 34 -8.47 2.14 23.24
CA LEU A 34 -9.93 2.22 23.19
C LEU A 34 -10.49 0.83 23.47
N LEU A 35 -10.95 0.62 24.70
CA LEU A 35 -11.90 -0.43 25.04
C LEU A 35 -13.20 -0.10 24.29
N LEU A 36 -13.33 -0.62 23.09
CA LEU A 36 -14.57 -0.54 22.32
C LEU A 36 -15.59 -1.50 22.96
N ASP A 37 -16.51 -0.94 23.72
CA ASP A 37 -17.71 -1.63 24.15
C ASP A 37 -18.53 -2.05 22.92
N HIS A 38 -18.78 -3.34 22.78
CA HIS A 38 -19.29 -3.99 21.57
C HIS A 38 -20.81 -3.96 21.45
N SER A 39 -21.52 -3.18 22.28
CA SER A 39 -22.99 -3.16 22.31
C SER A 39 -23.66 -1.98 21.58
N ALA A 40 -22.92 -1.00 21.08
CA ALA A 40 -23.50 0.12 20.35
C ALA A 40 -23.67 -0.21 18.87
N CYS A 41 -24.91 -0.35 18.44
CA CYS A 41 -25.35 -0.45 17.07
C CYS A 41 -24.91 0.77 16.24
N MET A 42 -23.71 0.71 15.63
CA MET A 42 -23.16 1.78 14.78
C MET A 42 -23.85 1.91 13.41
N SER A 43 -24.81 1.03 13.11
CA SER A 43 -25.39 0.90 11.77
C SER A 43 -26.38 2.03 11.41
N ALA A 44 -27.08 2.62 12.37
CA ALA A 44 -28.18 3.53 12.05
C ALA A 44 -27.74 4.98 11.71
N THR A 45 -26.58 5.43 12.20
CA THR A 45 -26.16 6.85 12.10
C THR A 45 -25.14 7.11 10.99
N VAL A 46 -24.30 6.13 10.66
CA VAL A 46 -23.20 6.30 9.68
C VAL A 46 -23.72 6.34 8.24
N VAL A 47 -24.71 5.54 7.89
CA VAL A 47 -25.25 5.46 6.52
C VAL A 47 -25.91 6.77 6.07
N PRO A 48 -26.75 7.43 6.87
CA PRO A 48 -27.32 8.74 6.54
C PRO A 48 -26.27 9.82 6.37
N ALA A 49 -25.26 9.86 7.26
CA ALA A 49 -24.17 10.83 7.19
C ALA A 49 -23.32 10.64 5.91
N LEU A 50 -23.00 9.39 5.54
CA LEU A 50 -22.27 9.08 4.32
C LEU A 50 -23.06 9.43 3.07
N ARG A 51 -24.36 9.12 3.03
CA ARG A 51 -25.25 9.50 1.91
C ARG A 51 -25.32 11.00 1.73
N ARG A 52 -25.44 11.75 2.83
CA ARG A 52 -25.42 13.21 2.82
C ARG A 52 -24.09 13.74 2.25
N LEU A 53 -22.95 13.22 2.73
CA LEU A 53 -21.63 13.60 2.23
C LEU A 53 -21.48 13.34 0.73
N ILE A 54 -21.89 12.17 0.23
CA ILE A 54 -21.85 11.84 -1.19
C ILE A 54 -22.73 12.80 -2.02
N HIS A 55 -23.89 13.16 -1.48
CA HIS A 55 -24.79 14.11 -2.15
C HIS A 55 -24.21 15.53 -2.16
N GLU A 56 -23.56 15.97 -1.08
CA GLU A 56 -22.91 17.28 -0.95
C GLU A 56 -21.67 17.43 -1.86
N VAL A 57 -20.91 16.36 -2.06
CA VAL A 57 -19.70 16.37 -2.93
C VAL A 57 -20.06 16.47 -4.41
N GLY A 58 -21.26 16.02 -4.82
CA GLY A 58 -21.69 16.04 -6.22
C GLY A 58 -20.93 15.07 -7.13
N PRO A 59 -21.20 15.09 -8.42
CA PRO A 59 -20.52 14.23 -9.39
C PRO A 59 -19.07 14.66 -9.63
N VAL A 60 -18.21 13.68 -9.87
CA VAL A 60 -16.81 13.91 -10.23
C VAL A 60 -16.73 14.43 -11.66
N ASP A 61 -16.09 15.59 -11.88
CA ASP A 61 -15.77 16.10 -13.21
C ASP A 61 -14.63 15.28 -13.84
N HIS A 62 -15.01 14.18 -14.49
CA HIS A 62 -14.07 13.26 -15.12
C HIS A 62 -13.27 13.93 -16.24
N ILE A 63 -13.91 14.76 -17.07
CA ILE A 63 -13.28 15.44 -18.20
C ILE A 63 -12.22 16.43 -17.71
N GLY A 64 -12.56 17.28 -16.73
CA GLY A 64 -11.62 18.23 -16.17
C GLY A 64 -10.44 17.57 -15.43
N ILE A 65 -10.64 16.36 -14.88
CA ILE A 65 -9.55 15.56 -14.31
C ILE A 65 -8.63 15.05 -15.42
N GLU A 66 -9.17 14.49 -16.49
CA GLU A 66 -8.38 13.99 -17.62
C GLU A 66 -7.57 15.10 -18.29
N GLU A 67 -8.16 16.26 -18.52
CA GLU A 67 -7.46 17.43 -19.06
C GLU A 67 -6.29 17.89 -18.16
N ARG A 68 -6.48 17.89 -16.83
CA ARG A 68 -5.42 18.22 -15.88
C ARG A 68 -4.29 17.19 -15.91
N VAL A 69 -4.62 15.90 -15.95
CA VAL A 69 -3.64 14.82 -16.08
C VAL A 69 -2.86 14.95 -17.37
N ALA A 70 -3.52 15.20 -18.50
CA ALA A 70 -2.88 15.43 -19.80
C ALA A 70 -1.85 16.56 -19.75
N LYS A 71 -2.15 17.66 -19.07
CA LYS A 71 -1.20 18.78 -18.88
C LYS A 71 0.04 18.38 -18.08
N TYR A 72 -0.07 17.46 -17.11
CA TYR A 72 1.09 16.97 -16.37
C TYR A 72 1.95 16.01 -17.18
N THR A 73 1.35 15.14 -18.00
CA THR A 73 2.08 14.16 -18.80
C THR A 73 2.93 14.80 -19.90
N THR A 74 2.61 16.01 -20.35
CA THR A 74 3.41 16.78 -21.32
C THR A 74 4.65 17.44 -20.72
N ARG A 75 4.74 17.55 -19.39
CA ARG A 75 5.86 18.19 -18.71
C ARG A 75 7.02 17.20 -18.56
N SER A 76 8.24 17.65 -18.80
CA SER A 76 9.44 16.89 -18.49
C SER A 76 10.23 17.56 -17.38
N ILE A 77 10.66 16.77 -16.40
CA ILE A 77 11.61 17.20 -15.36
C ILE A 77 13.01 16.74 -15.74
N LYS A 78 14.01 17.61 -15.56
CA LYS A 78 15.39 17.35 -16.00
C LYS A 78 16.39 17.69 -14.89
N LYS A 79 17.62 17.20 -15.05
CA LYS A 79 18.75 17.51 -14.17
C LYS A 79 18.44 17.31 -12.69
N ASN A 80 18.74 18.30 -11.84
CA ASN A 80 18.58 18.24 -10.38
C ASN A 80 17.13 18.00 -9.95
N ALA A 81 16.15 18.60 -10.64
CA ALA A 81 14.75 18.38 -10.36
C ALA A 81 14.34 16.92 -10.59
N LYS A 82 14.88 16.27 -11.64
CA LYS A 82 14.65 14.83 -11.87
C LYS A 82 15.29 13.96 -10.79
N GLN A 83 16.53 14.26 -10.40
CA GLN A 83 17.22 13.54 -9.33
C GLN A 83 16.47 13.68 -8.00
N PHE A 84 16.05 14.90 -7.65
CA PHE A 84 15.24 15.13 -6.46
C PHE A 84 13.93 14.33 -6.49
N ALA A 85 13.20 14.36 -7.60
CA ALA A 85 11.94 13.61 -7.75
C ALA A 85 12.14 12.10 -7.63
N LEU A 86 13.23 11.54 -8.18
CA LEU A 86 13.54 10.12 -8.06
C LEU A 86 13.86 9.73 -6.60
N ARG A 87 14.65 10.54 -5.88
CA ARG A 87 14.94 10.32 -4.46
C ARG A 87 13.67 10.43 -3.62
N LEU A 88 12.86 11.45 -3.87
CA LEU A 88 11.56 11.61 -3.21
C LEU A 88 10.66 10.39 -3.47
N ALA A 89 10.61 9.89 -4.70
CA ALA A 89 9.84 8.68 -5.02
C ALA A 89 10.30 7.47 -4.19
N VAL A 90 11.61 7.28 -3.99
CA VAL A 90 12.13 6.19 -3.15
C VAL A 90 11.62 6.32 -1.71
N THR A 91 11.63 7.52 -1.12
CA THR A 91 11.13 7.74 0.25
C THR A 91 9.61 7.55 0.40
N MET A 92 8.89 7.37 -0.69
CA MET A 92 7.43 7.14 -0.71
C MET A 92 7.04 5.71 -1.08
N VAL A 93 8.03 4.84 -1.31
CA VAL A 93 7.79 3.42 -1.67
C VAL A 93 7.55 2.59 -0.43
N ASP A 94 6.51 1.78 -0.45
CA ASP A 94 6.35 0.63 0.42
C ASP A 94 6.88 -0.61 -0.31
N LEU A 95 8.01 -1.09 0.12
CA LEU A 95 8.62 -2.27 -0.49
C LEU A 95 7.88 -3.53 -0.02
N THR A 96 7.21 -4.18 -0.95
CA THR A 96 6.15 -5.15 -0.65
C THR A 96 6.53 -6.57 -1.06
N THR A 97 6.23 -7.55 -0.19
CA THR A 97 6.14 -8.97 -0.54
C THR A 97 4.88 -9.57 0.08
N LEU A 98 4.03 -10.17 -0.76
CA LEU A 98 2.73 -10.74 -0.37
C LEU A 98 2.53 -12.08 -1.08
N GLU A 99 3.50 -12.96 -0.94
CA GLU A 99 3.41 -14.31 -1.50
C GLU A 99 3.20 -15.35 -0.41
N GLY A 100 2.36 -16.33 -0.67
CA GLY A 100 2.08 -17.42 0.29
C GLY A 100 3.32 -18.25 0.67
N LYS A 101 4.41 -18.12 -0.08
CA LYS A 101 5.72 -18.76 0.18
C LYS A 101 6.73 -17.86 0.88
N ASP A 102 6.33 -16.69 1.37
CA ASP A 102 7.24 -15.79 2.07
C ASP A 102 7.79 -16.43 3.34
N THR A 103 9.09 -16.29 3.53
CA THR A 103 9.82 -16.81 4.68
C THR A 103 10.45 -15.68 5.47
N PRO A 104 10.81 -15.90 6.76
CA PRO A 104 11.57 -14.94 7.55
C PRO A 104 12.84 -14.45 6.87
N GLY A 105 13.57 -15.35 6.16
CA GLY A 105 14.77 -15.01 5.42
C GLY A 105 14.51 -14.08 4.24
N LYS A 106 13.42 -14.32 3.50
CA LYS A 106 13.01 -13.42 2.40
C LYS A 106 12.61 -12.05 2.93
N VAL A 107 11.87 -11.99 4.04
CA VAL A 107 11.50 -10.74 4.70
C VAL A 107 12.74 -10.00 5.23
N ALA A 108 13.73 -10.72 5.78
CA ALA A 108 14.99 -10.11 6.19
C ALA A 108 15.72 -9.45 5.02
N SER A 109 15.81 -10.11 3.88
CA SER A 109 16.40 -9.54 2.65
C SER A 109 15.62 -8.33 2.16
N LEU A 110 14.28 -8.37 2.24
CA LEU A 110 13.43 -7.24 1.90
C LEU A 110 13.68 -6.03 2.81
N CYS A 111 13.80 -6.25 4.12
CA CYS A 111 14.11 -5.19 5.10
C CYS A 111 15.49 -4.56 4.84
N GLN A 112 16.51 -5.37 4.54
CA GLN A 112 17.83 -4.84 4.18
C GLN A 112 17.77 -4.00 2.91
N LYS A 113 17.01 -4.46 1.89
CA LYS A 113 16.79 -3.69 0.67
C LYS A 113 16.01 -2.40 0.91
N ALA A 114 15.09 -2.38 1.86
CA ALA A 114 14.34 -1.18 2.25
C ALA A 114 15.24 -0.14 2.94
N LEU A 115 16.15 -0.60 3.80
CA LEU A 115 17.15 0.25 4.48
C LEU A 115 18.18 0.82 3.50
N HIS A 116 18.64 -0.03 2.57
CA HIS A 116 19.67 0.28 1.58
C HIS A 116 19.21 -0.14 0.19
N PRO A 117 18.34 0.67 -0.47
CA PRO A 117 17.79 0.31 -1.79
C PRO A 117 18.85 0.21 -2.89
N TYR A 118 19.94 0.94 -2.72
CA TYR A 118 21.07 0.99 -3.62
C TYR A 118 22.36 1.34 -2.87
N ASP A 119 23.49 0.81 -3.34
CA ASP A 119 24.79 0.93 -2.64
C ASP A 119 25.41 2.34 -2.65
N GLU A 120 24.91 3.23 -3.49
CA GLU A 120 25.38 4.62 -3.49
C GLU A 120 24.85 5.39 -2.27
N ALA A 121 25.75 6.06 -1.56
CA ALA A 121 25.53 6.73 -0.27
C ALA A 121 24.46 7.84 -0.25
N GLN A 122 23.87 8.16 -1.39
CA GLN A 122 22.89 9.26 -1.50
C GLN A 122 21.46 8.80 -1.81
N VAL A 123 21.20 7.49 -1.91
CA VAL A 123 19.83 6.98 -2.10
C VAL A 123 19.21 6.75 -0.73
N PRO A 124 18.09 7.41 -0.42
CA PRO A 124 17.42 7.26 0.88
C PRO A 124 16.78 5.89 1.02
N SER A 125 16.48 5.49 2.27
CA SER A 125 15.64 4.33 2.56
C SER A 125 14.23 4.50 2.01
N THR A 126 13.52 3.38 1.84
CA THR A 126 12.10 3.40 1.50
C THR A 126 11.23 3.88 2.68
N ALA A 127 9.96 4.22 2.43
CA ALA A 127 9.02 4.63 3.46
C ALA A 127 8.71 3.47 4.42
N ALA A 128 8.35 2.32 3.86
CA ALA A 128 7.95 1.15 4.61
C ALA A 128 8.33 -0.16 3.91
N VAL A 129 8.20 -1.25 4.65
CA VAL A 129 8.02 -2.59 4.09
C VAL A 129 6.58 -3.02 4.33
N CYS A 130 5.97 -3.69 3.33
CA CYS A 130 4.62 -4.22 3.47
C CYS A 130 4.66 -5.74 3.37
N VAL A 131 4.08 -6.41 4.39
CA VAL A 131 4.12 -7.86 4.55
C VAL A 131 2.79 -8.41 5.06
N TYR A 132 2.62 -9.73 5.01
CA TYR A 132 1.52 -10.41 5.70
C TYR A 132 1.66 -10.32 7.24
N PRO A 133 0.55 -10.38 8.01
CA PRO A 133 0.57 -10.29 9.48
C PRO A 133 1.55 -11.26 10.13
N ALA A 134 1.65 -12.49 9.65
CA ALA A 134 2.56 -13.50 10.16
C ALA A 134 4.06 -13.12 10.06
N MET A 135 4.41 -12.17 9.19
CA MET A 135 5.78 -11.72 8.96
C MET A 135 6.12 -10.42 9.69
N VAL A 136 5.14 -9.72 10.24
CA VAL A 136 5.34 -8.41 10.92
C VAL A 136 6.40 -8.49 12.01
N ARG A 137 6.30 -9.48 12.92
CA ARG A 137 7.26 -9.66 14.02
C ARG A 137 8.71 -9.87 13.53
N HIS A 138 8.88 -10.51 12.38
CA HIS A 138 10.21 -10.70 11.77
C HIS A 138 10.75 -9.40 11.21
N ALA A 139 9.92 -8.62 10.50
CA ALA A 139 10.30 -7.30 10.00
C ALA A 139 10.61 -6.34 11.16
N HIS A 140 9.79 -6.34 12.22
CA HIS A 140 9.96 -5.49 13.40
C HIS A 140 11.33 -5.66 14.07
N ARG A 141 11.78 -6.91 14.27
CA ARG A 141 13.10 -7.17 14.86
C ARG A 141 14.27 -6.61 14.04
N ILE A 142 14.12 -6.55 12.72
CA ILE A 142 15.20 -6.12 11.81
C ILE A 142 15.20 -4.60 11.65
N LEU A 143 14.03 -3.99 11.60
CA LEU A 143 13.85 -2.57 11.35
C LEU A 143 13.85 -1.72 12.63
N GLN A 144 13.97 -2.34 13.78
CA GLN A 144 13.98 -1.65 15.08
C GLN A 144 15.07 -0.57 15.11
N GLY A 145 14.68 0.66 15.46
CA GLY A 145 15.59 1.81 15.50
C GLY A 145 15.85 2.48 14.16
N SER A 146 15.25 1.98 13.06
CA SER A 146 15.31 2.62 11.74
C SER A 146 14.12 3.56 11.49
N SER A 147 14.19 4.34 10.42
CA SER A 147 13.09 5.20 9.96
C SER A 147 12.05 4.45 9.10
N VAL A 148 12.39 3.25 8.62
CA VAL A 148 11.51 2.45 7.75
C VAL A 148 10.36 1.89 8.57
N LYS A 149 9.13 2.14 8.14
CA LYS A 149 7.90 1.68 8.78
C LYS A 149 7.54 0.26 8.38
N ILE A 150 6.64 -0.34 9.14
CA ILE A 150 6.12 -1.67 8.86
C ILE A 150 4.64 -1.56 8.59
N ALA A 151 4.26 -1.75 7.34
CA ALA A 151 2.89 -1.89 6.91
C ALA A 151 2.50 -3.38 6.91
N SER A 152 1.32 -3.69 7.38
CA SER A 152 0.76 -5.04 7.29
C SER A 152 -0.56 -5.02 6.54
N VAL A 153 -0.68 -5.87 5.52
CA VAL A 153 -2.01 -6.14 4.97
C VAL A 153 -2.87 -6.80 6.03
N ALA A 154 -4.16 -6.49 6.04
CA ALA A 154 -5.11 -7.08 6.99
C ALA A 154 -6.53 -7.08 6.43
N THR A 155 -7.48 -7.52 7.25
CA THR A 155 -8.92 -7.61 6.94
C THR A 155 -9.26 -8.62 5.85
N ALA A 156 -8.63 -9.81 5.94
CA ALA A 156 -8.76 -10.91 4.99
C ALA A 156 -8.30 -10.52 3.57
N PHE A 157 -7.13 -9.90 3.48
CA PHE A 157 -6.49 -9.57 2.20
C PHE A 157 -6.30 -10.85 1.34
N PRO A 158 -6.57 -10.82 0.01
CA PRO A 158 -6.97 -9.64 -0.77
C PRO A 158 -8.49 -9.45 -0.92
N SER A 159 -9.32 -10.34 -0.41
CA SER A 159 -10.76 -10.37 -0.72
C SER A 159 -11.63 -9.51 0.20
N GLY A 160 -11.25 -9.36 1.46
CA GLY A 160 -12.09 -8.76 2.49
C GLY A 160 -13.27 -9.66 2.93
N GLN A 161 -13.34 -10.91 2.45
CA GLN A 161 -14.47 -11.82 2.59
C GLN A 161 -14.36 -12.69 3.85
N ALA A 162 -14.24 -12.06 5.01
CA ALA A 162 -14.26 -12.75 6.30
C ALA A 162 -15.19 -12.03 7.29
N PRO A 163 -15.73 -12.74 8.30
CA PRO A 163 -16.52 -12.12 9.36
C PRO A 163 -15.79 -10.96 10.01
N LEU A 164 -16.50 -9.89 10.36
CA LEU A 164 -15.92 -8.68 10.95
C LEU A 164 -15.05 -8.98 12.17
N LYS A 165 -15.49 -9.87 13.06
CA LYS A 165 -14.71 -10.29 14.24
C LYS A 165 -13.32 -10.81 13.86
N THR A 166 -13.23 -11.64 12.81
CA THR A 166 -11.96 -12.20 12.33
C THR A 166 -11.07 -11.11 11.76
N ARG A 167 -11.63 -10.23 10.93
CA ARG A 167 -10.89 -9.11 10.34
C ARG A 167 -10.32 -8.16 11.40
N LEU A 168 -11.09 -7.86 12.45
CA LEU A 168 -10.63 -7.02 13.57
C LEU A 168 -9.57 -7.73 14.42
N ALA A 169 -9.67 -9.06 14.58
CA ALA A 169 -8.65 -9.83 15.31
C ALA A 169 -7.31 -9.83 14.55
N GLU A 170 -7.35 -9.94 13.22
CA GLU A 170 -6.16 -9.87 12.36
C GLU A 170 -5.44 -8.51 12.52
N VAL A 171 -6.19 -7.40 12.46
CA VAL A 171 -5.63 -6.05 12.68
C VAL A 171 -4.97 -5.96 14.06
N ARG A 172 -5.66 -6.41 15.13
CA ARG A 172 -5.10 -6.36 16.49
C ARG A 172 -3.81 -7.17 16.60
N SER A 173 -3.76 -8.33 15.95
CA SER A 173 -2.56 -9.18 15.94
C SER A 173 -1.40 -8.48 15.22
N ALA A 174 -1.62 -7.92 14.05
CA ALA A 174 -0.59 -7.21 13.30
C ALA A 174 -0.02 -6.01 14.09
N VAL A 175 -0.89 -5.22 14.72
CA VAL A 175 -0.47 -4.08 15.56
C VAL A 175 0.31 -4.57 16.80
N ALA A 176 -0.14 -5.64 17.46
CA ALA A 176 0.56 -6.22 18.61
C ALA A 176 1.93 -6.79 18.25
N ASP A 177 2.11 -7.27 17.02
CA ASP A 177 3.37 -7.76 16.49
C ASP A 177 4.33 -6.65 16.00
N GLY A 178 3.88 -5.39 16.01
CA GLY A 178 4.71 -4.21 15.74
C GLY A 178 4.48 -3.56 14.37
N ALA A 179 3.31 -3.73 13.76
CA ALA A 179 2.94 -2.97 12.57
C ALA A 179 2.70 -1.49 12.92
N ASP A 180 3.30 -0.59 12.17
CA ASP A 180 3.10 0.87 12.26
C ASP A 180 1.87 1.30 11.43
N GLU A 181 1.57 0.56 10.37
CA GLU A 181 0.50 0.88 9.41
C GLU A 181 -0.30 -0.38 9.07
N ILE A 182 -1.58 -0.22 8.78
CA ILE A 182 -2.46 -1.30 8.36
C ILE A 182 -3.03 -0.99 6.97
N ASP A 183 -2.72 -1.86 6.03
CA ASP A 183 -3.27 -1.85 4.68
C ASP A 183 -4.53 -2.72 4.66
N MET A 184 -5.67 -2.09 4.95
CA MET A 184 -6.93 -2.80 5.07
C MET A 184 -7.63 -2.98 3.71
N VAL A 185 -8.32 -4.11 3.56
CA VAL A 185 -9.22 -4.37 2.42
C VAL A 185 -10.67 -4.24 2.89
N ILE A 186 -11.45 -3.44 2.16
CA ILE A 186 -12.88 -3.35 2.38
C ILE A 186 -13.62 -4.53 1.72
N ASN A 187 -14.69 -5.00 2.36
CA ASN A 187 -15.64 -5.89 1.69
C ASN A 187 -16.45 -5.05 0.68
N ARG A 188 -16.38 -5.44 -0.59
CA ARG A 188 -17.04 -4.74 -1.71
C ARG A 188 -18.33 -5.40 -2.16
N GLY A 189 -18.67 -6.57 -1.58
CA GLY A 189 -19.88 -7.33 -1.86
C GLY A 189 -21.09 -6.93 -1.02
#